data_3e2bf29a7a15509b7113f2b0275ab07d
#
_entry.id   3e2bf29a7a15509b7113f2b0275ab07d
#
_cell.length_a   1.000
_cell.length_b   1.000
_cell.length_c   1.000
_cell.angle_alpha   90.00
_cell.angle_beta   90.00
_cell.angle_gamma   90.00
#
_symmetry.space_group_name_H-M   'P 1'
#
loop_
_entity.id
_entity.type
_entity.pdbx_description
1 polymer ?
#
loop_
_entity_poly.entity_id
_entity_poly.type
_entity_poly.pdbx_seq_one_letter_code
_entity_poly.pdbx_strand_id
1 'polypeptide(L)'
;MEACPWPFINDTKKHIISLVGGGGKTTIMYELANYYAAASKRVVVFTTTHIWLPRNSAAVANGFNACGAYAADLSAVQRLWQQGGYAVIGTLEQGTGKLIAPAAELLEHALELCDIAIIEADGAKQMPCKLPAEHEPVLLPVSDIVIAVAGLDALGKSLEEACFRWQLGREIFGSSCNLLFDEAKLVQVLLSEQGSHKAVGARDFYIALNKCDTVAAAVAWHVRELLAARGLALDRIWLRSWQRKF
;
A
#
# COMPACT_ATOMS: atom_id res chain seq x y z
N MET A 1 -16.11 -2.43 -10.11
CA MET A 1 -15.21 -2.28 -8.96
C MET A 1 -16.07 -2.04 -7.76
N GLU A 2 -15.90 -2.81 -6.69
CA GLU A 2 -16.47 -2.41 -5.42
C GLU A 2 -15.80 -1.12 -4.97
N ALA A 3 -16.60 -0.17 -4.47
CA ALA A 3 -16.07 1.04 -3.86
C ALA A 3 -15.19 0.62 -2.68
N CYS A 4 -14.07 1.30 -2.48
CA CYS A 4 -13.22 1.07 -1.32
C CYS A 4 -14.07 1.30 -0.06
N PRO A 5 -14.17 0.33 0.86
CA PRO A 5 -15.11 0.39 1.99
C PRO A 5 -14.61 1.25 3.15
N TRP A 6 -13.40 1.80 3.05
CA TRP A 6 -12.78 2.50 4.17
C TRP A 6 -13.46 3.83 4.47
N PRO A 7 -13.73 4.14 5.75
CA PRO A 7 -14.51 5.30 6.15
C PRO A 7 -13.86 6.64 5.73
N PHE A 8 -12.52 6.71 5.71
CA PHE A 8 -11.81 7.93 5.34
C PHE A 8 -11.87 8.27 3.85
N ILE A 9 -12.31 7.34 2.98
CA ILE A 9 -12.25 7.51 1.53
C ILE A 9 -13.13 8.68 1.04
N ASN A 10 -14.23 8.94 1.73
CA ASN A 10 -15.24 9.94 1.35
C ASN A 10 -15.25 11.16 2.27
N ASP A 11 -14.35 11.25 3.24
CA ASP A 11 -14.31 12.43 4.09
C ASP A 11 -13.64 13.62 3.36
N THR A 12 -13.74 14.81 3.95
CA THR A 12 -13.21 16.04 3.38
C THR A 12 -11.83 16.42 3.93
N LYS A 13 -11.30 15.60 4.83
CA LYS A 13 -10.02 15.88 5.49
C LYS A 13 -8.85 15.65 4.53
N LYS A 14 -7.75 16.28 4.84
CA LYS A 14 -6.46 15.96 4.27
C LYS A 14 -5.96 14.67 4.89
N HIS A 15 -5.46 13.76 4.04
CA HIS A 15 -4.85 12.51 4.50
C HIS A 15 -3.46 12.29 3.91
N ILE A 16 -2.58 11.75 4.74
CA ILE A 16 -1.23 11.32 4.36
C ILE A 16 -1.14 9.83 4.65
N ILE A 17 -1.34 9.02 3.62
CA ILE A 17 -1.55 7.58 3.67
C ILE A 17 -0.24 6.86 3.36
N SER A 18 0.25 6.04 4.27
CA SER A 18 1.43 5.19 4.07
C SER A 18 1.03 3.75 3.80
N LEU A 19 1.55 3.16 2.74
CA LEU A 19 1.36 1.76 2.38
C LEU A 19 2.58 0.95 2.80
N VAL A 20 2.36 -0.14 3.55
CA VAL A 20 3.40 -1.06 4.05
C VAL A 20 3.10 -2.50 3.67
N GLY A 21 4.09 -3.40 3.78
CA GLY A 21 3.90 -4.83 3.52
C GLY A 21 4.21 -5.26 2.10
N GLY A 22 3.49 -6.24 1.56
CA GLY A 22 3.74 -6.87 0.26
C GLY A 22 2.46 -7.07 -0.59
N GLY A 23 2.56 -7.85 -1.66
CA GLY A 23 1.37 -8.33 -2.39
C GLY A 23 0.60 -7.31 -3.21
N GLY A 24 1.21 -6.17 -3.60
CA GLY A 24 0.60 -5.23 -4.55
C GLY A 24 0.35 -3.83 -4.04
N LYS A 25 1.20 -3.30 -3.14
CA LYS A 25 1.16 -1.92 -2.65
C LYS A 25 1.04 -0.89 -3.77
N THR A 26 1.95 -0.96 -4.75
CA THR A 26 1.98 -0.03 -5.89
C THR A 26 0.65 0.00 -6.66
N THR A 27 0.00 -1.15 -6.79
CA THR A 27 -1.32 -1.25 -7.43
C THR A 27 -2.39 -0.51 -6.62
N ILE A 28 -2.46 -0.78 -5.31
CA ILE A 28 -3.41 -0.12 -4.40
C ILE A 28 -3.13 1.38 -4.32
N MET A 29 -1.87 1.77 -4.29
CA MET A 29 -1.43 3.16 -4.30
C MET A 29 -2.01 3.93 -5.50
N TYR A 30 -1.85 3.40 -6.71
CA TYR A 30 -2.37 4.04 -7.92
C TYR A 30 -3.91 3.95 -8.02
N GLU A 31 -4.52 2.93 -7.48
CA GLU A 31 -5.98 2.80 -7.43
C GLU A 31 -6.61 3.87 -6.53
N LEU A 32 -6.05 4.07 -5.34
CA LEU A 32 -6.45 5.16 -4.44
C LEU A 32 -6.19 6.53 -5.07
N ALA A 33 -5.03 6.71 -5.72
CA ALA A 33 -4.71 7.97 -6.39
C ALA A 33 -5.71 8.31 -7.49
N ASN A 34 -6.07 7.34 -8.33
CA ASN A 34 -7.10 7.51 -9.35
C ASN A 34 -8.47 7.83 -8.74
N TYR A 35 -8.85 7.13 -7.66
CA TYR A 35 -10.12 7.38 -6.98
C TYR A 35 -10.23 8.83 -6.49
N TYR A 36 -9.22 9.30 -5.76
CA TYR A 36 -9.23 10.65 -5.22
C TYR A 36 -9.09 11.73 -6.29
N ALA A 37 -8.29 11.51 -7.33
CA ALA A 37 -8.18 12.44 -8.45
C ALA A 37 -9.51 12.56 -9.21
N ALA A 38 -10.24 11.44 -9.42
CA ALA A 38 -11.58 11.46 -10.00
C ALA A 38 -12.61 12.19 -9.13
N ALA A 39 -12.40 12.24 -7.82
CA ALA A 39 -13.14 13.07 -6.87
C ALA A 39 -12.64 14.52 -6.78
N SER A 40 -11.83 14.97 -7.75
CA SER A 40 -11.25 16.32 -7.83
C SER A 40 -10.38 16.72 -6.65
N LYS A 41 -9.75 15.75 -5.98
CA LYS A 41 -8.76 16.01 -4.94
C LYS A 41 -7.37 16.22 -5.55
N ARG A 42 -6.57 17.09 -4.96
CA ARG A 42 -5.17 17.28 -5.30
C ARG A 42 -4.35 16.15 -4.70
N VAL A 43 -3.95 15.19 -5.52
CA VAL A 43 -3.29 13.96 -5.07
C VAL A 43 -1.83 13.98 -5.46
N VAL A 44 -0.96 13.64 -4.50
CA VAL A 44 0.46 13.38 -4.72
C VAL A 44 0.81 11.94 -4.31
N VAL A 45 1.65 11.28 -5.11
CA VAL A 45 2.12 9.91 -4.89
C VAL A 45 3.64 9.90 -4.88
N PHE A 46 4.24 9.20 -3.94
CA PHE A 46 5.70 9.04 -3.89
C PHE A 46 6.11 7.81 -3.07
N THR A 47 7.41 7.61 -2.94
CA THR A 47 7.99 6.54 -2.14
C THR A 47 9.07 7.06 -1.21
N THR A 48 9.26 6.38 -0.09
CA THR A 48 10.44 6.55 0.77
C THR A 48 11.52 5.50 0.48
N THR A 49 11.26 4.62 -0.50
CA THR A 49 12.18 3.56 -0.95
C THR A 49 12.42 3.66 -2.47
N HIS A 50 11.89 2.72 -3.25
CA HIS A 50 12.02 2.70 -4.72
C HIS A 50 10.71 2.24 -5.35
N ILE A 51 10.19 3.02 -6.30
CA ILE A 51 9.07 2.61 -7.16
C ILE A 51 9.47 2.75 -8.65
N TRP A 52 8.84 1.96 -9.51
CA TRP A 52 8.99 2.15 -10.94
C TRP A 52 8.36 3.47 -11.38
N LEU A 53 9.03 4.14 -12.33
CA LEU A 53 8.45 5.30 -13.01
C LEU A 53 7.09 4.90 -13.61
N PRO A 54 6.01 5.67 -13.37
CA PRO A 54 4.70 5.35 -13.93
C PRO A 54 4.76 5.33 -15.46
N ARG A 55 4.26 4.26 -16.06
CA ARG A 55 4.09 4.19 -17.52
C ARG A 55 2.80 4.92 -17.85
N ASN A 56 2.85 5.91 -18.71
CA ASN A 56 1.73 6.78 -19.10
C ASN A 56 0.46 6.05 -19.62
N SER A 57 0.49 4.74 -19.75
CA SER A 57 -0.60 3.93 -20.29
C SER A 57 -1.32 3.04 -19.27
N ALA A 58 -0.86 2.94 -18.03
CA ALA A 58 -1.40 1.98 -17.07
C ALA A 58 -2.69 2.43 -16.37
N ALA A 59 -3.02 3.72 -16.43
CA ALA A 59 -4.20 4.28 -15.75
C ALA A 59 -5.54 3.95 -16.43
N VAL A 60 -5.52 3.50 -17.68
CA VAL A 60 -6.75 3.24 -18.47
C VAL A 60 -7.40 1.89 -18.13
N ALA A 61 -6.70 0.98 -17.47
CA ALA A 61 -7.16 -0.40 -17.29
C ALA A 61 -8.41 -0.56 -16.39
N ASN A 62 -8.79 0.44 -15.59
CA ASN A 62 -9.86 0.32 -14.59
C ASN A 62 -11.01 1.32 -14.73
N GLY A 63 -11.17 2.01 -15.87
CA GLY A 63 -12.33 2.88 -16.12
C GLY A 63 -12.32 4.21 -15.35
N PHE A 64 -11.20 4.60 -14.74
CA PHE A 64 -11.01 5.94 -14.19
C PHE A 64 -10.31 6.84 -15.21
N ASN A 65 -10.89 8.01 -15.46
CA ASN A 65 -10.36 8.99 -16.41
C ASN A 65 -9.17 9.81 -15.88
N ALA A 66 -8.75 9.61 -14.64
CA ALA A 66 -7.65 10.34 -14.04
C ALA A 66 -6.30 9.72 -14.45
N CYS A 67 -5.44 10.51 -15.06
CA CYS A 67 -4.10 10.10 -15.48
C CYS A 67 -3.07 10.56 -14.44
N GLY A 68 -2.26 9.62 -13.92
CA GLY A 68 -1.08 9.95 -13.14
C GLY A 68 0.14 10.10 -14.03
N ALA A 69 0.95 11.12 -13.76
CA ALA A 69 2.22 11.32 -14.44
C ALA A 69 3.32 11.76 -13.47
N TYR A 70 4.56 11.51 -13.88
CA TYR A 70 5.73 12.01 -13.17
C TYR A 70 5.80 13.55 -13.23
N ALA A 71 6.05 14.15 -12.08
CA ALA A 71 6.26 15.58 -11.93
C ALA A 71 7.64 15.83 -11.30
N ALA A 72 8.51 16.56 -12.02
CA ALA A 72 9.86 16.85 -11.60
C ALA A 72 9.94 18.09 -10.66
N ASP A 73 8.93 18.94 -10.72
CA ASP A 73 8.85 20.21 -9.97
C ASP A 73 7.42 20.55 -9.58
N LEU A 74 7.26 21.54 -8.72
CA LEU A 74 5.96 21.97 -8.20
C LEU A 74 5.03 22.49 -9.31
N SER A 75 5.57 23.15 -10.34
CA SER A 75 4.77 23.64 -11.48
C SER A 75 4.14 22.47 -12.26
N ALA A 76 4.89 21.37 -12.44
CA ALA A 76 4.38 20.16 -13.07
C ALA A 76 3.30 19.48 -12.20
N VAL A 77 3.48 19.44 -10.87
CA VAL A 77 2.47 18.95 -9.92
C VAL A 77 1.17 19.73 -10.08
N GLN A 78 1.24 21.06 -10.05
CA GLN A 78 0.06 21.92 -10.15
C GLN A 78 -0.66 21.79 -11.51
N ARG A 79 0.10 21.68 -12.62
CA ARG A 79 -0.49 21.43 -13.95
C ARG A 79 -1.27 20.12 -14.01
N LEU A 80 -0.74 19.03 -13.42
CA LEU A 80 -1.42 17.74 -13.37
C LEU A 80 -2.73 17.82 -12.58
N TRP A 81 -2.74 18.50 -11.44
CA TRP A 81 -3.96 18.73 -10.67
C TRP A 81 -5.01 19.53 -11.44
N GLN A 82 -4.60 20.59 -12.15
CA GLN A 82 -5.51 21.39 -13.01
C GLN A 82 -6.12 20.56 -14.14
N GLN A 83 -5.43 19.52 -14.60
CA GLN A 83 -5.91 18.59 -15.63
C GLN A 83 -6.77 17.45 -15.06
N GLY A 84 -7.05 17.44 -13.76
CA GLY A 84 -7.80 16.37 -13.09
C GLY A 84 -7.00 15.08 -12.89
N GLY A 85 -5.66 15.15 -12.99
CA GLY A 85 -4.75 14.04 -12.74
C GLY A 85 -4.17 14.04 -11.33
N TYR A 86 -3.28 13.08 -11.07
CA TYR A 86 -2.44 13.05 -9.87
C TYR A 86 -0.96 13.11 -10.23
N ALA A 87 -0.15 13.67 -9.33
CA ALA A 87 1.29 13.81 -9.53
C ALA A 87 2.05 12.67 -8.85
N VAL A 88 2.96 12.03 -9.57
CA VAL A 88 3.94 11.11 -9.00
C VAL A 88 5.26 11.85 -8.89
N ILE A 89 5.73 12.12 -7.68
CA ILE A 89 6.97 12.84 -7.41
C ILE A 89 8.07 11.90 -6.91
N GLY A 90 9.30 12.23 -7.22
CA GLY A 90 10.48 11.47 -6.80
C GLY A 90 11.71 11.92 -7.54
N THR A 91 12.87 11.50 -7.08
CA THR A 91 14.13 11.70 -7.79
C THR A 91 14.38 10.49 -8.69
N LEU A 92 14.65 10.71 -9.97
CA LEU A 92 14.93 9.63 -10.92
C LEU A 92 16.31 9.01 -10.59
N GLU A 93 16.30 7.71 -10.29
CA GLU A 93 17.52 6.95 -10.06
C GLU A 93 18.18 6.63 -11.40
N GLN A 94 19.44 7.08 -11.59
CA GLN A 94 20.18 6.90 -12.83
C GLN A 94 20.35 5.40 -13.17
N GLY A 95 20.06 5.05 -14.42
CA GLY A 95 20.28 3.70 -14.97
C GLY A 95 19.24 2.64 -14.59
N THR A 96 18.30 2.91 -13.68
CA THR A 96 17.31 1.91 -13.24
C THR A 96 15.89 2.15 -13.74
N GLY A 97 15.56 3.38 -14.11
CA GLY A 97 14.19 3.78 -14.44
C GLY A 97 13.22 3.79 -13.26
N LYS A 98 13.76 3.83 -12.03
CA LYS A 98 12.98 3.93 -10.80
C LYS A 98 13.02 5.34 -10.24
N LEU A 99 12.06 5.64 -9.39
CA LEU A 99 12.02 6.80 -8.54
C LEU A 99 12.41 6.41 -7.11
N ILE A 100 13.23 7.22 -6.49
CA ILE A 100 13.50 7.24 -5.05
C ILE A 100 12.77 8.43 -4.42
N ALA A 101 12.94 8.62 -3.12
CA ALA A 101 12.33 9.73 -2.40
C ALA A 101 12.53 11.07 -3.14
N PRO A 102 11.50 11.94 -3.18
CA PRO A 102 11.60 13.26 -3.76
C PRO A 102 12.57 14.17 -2.98
N ALA A 103 13.07 15.21 -3.61
CA ALA A 103 13.82 16.26 -2.93
C ALA A 103 12.95 16.88 -1.82
N ALA A 104 13.58 17.22 -0.69
CA ALA A 104 12.87 17.71 0.50
C ALA A 104 11.98 18.92 0.20
N GLU A 105 12.50 19.92 -0.52
CA GLU A 105 11.76 21.14 -0.87
C GLU A 105 10.49 20.84 -1.70
N LEU A 106 10.60 19.97 -2.71
CA LEU A 106 9.44 19.55 -3.51
C LEU A 106 8.42 18.81 -2.66
N LEU A 107 8.89 17.91 -1.77
CA LEU A 107 8.04 17.15 -0.89
C LEU A 107 7.27 18.03 0.08
N GLU A 108 7.94 18.96 0.74
CA GLU A 108 7.32 19.89 1.69
C GLU A 108 6.22 20.72 1.03
N HIS A 109 6.51 21.37 -0.10
CA HIS A 109 5.51 22.16 -0.83
C HIS A 109 4.35 21.30 -1.37
N ALA A 110 4.65 20.09 -1.89
CA ALA A 110 3.60 19.21 -2.39
C ALA A 110 2.70 18.72 -1.25
N LEU A 111 3.29 18.37 -0.10
CA LEU A 111 2.53 18.00 1.11
C LEU A 111 1.71 19.16 1.67
N GLU A 112 2.19 20.38 1.62
CA GLU A 112 1.44 21.54 2.07
C GLU A 112 0.17 21.76 1.22
N LEU A 113 0.30 21.65 -0.09
CA LEU A 113 -0.74 22.00 -1.05
C LEU A 113 -1.72 20.86 -1.38
N CYS A 114 -1.33 19.59 -1.22
CA CYS A 114 -2.19 18.46 -1.56
C CYS A 114 -3.35 18.28 -0.58
N ASP A 115 -4.41 17.63 -1.06
CA ASP A 115 -5.49 17.13 -0.21
C ASP A 115 -5.19 15.71 0.26
N ILE A 116 -4.54 14.90 -0.61
CA ILE A 116 -4.19 13.51 -0.33
C ILE A 116 -2.73 13.26 -0.75
N ALA A 117 -1.95 12.67 0.15
CA ALA A 117 -0.65 12.09 -0.18
C ALA A 117 -0.68 10.57 0.02
N ILE A 118 -0.14 9.81 -0.93
CA ILE A 118 -0.08 8.34 -0.87
C ILE A 118 1.37 7.91 -1.04
N ILE A 119 1.88 7.14 -0.07
CA ILE A 119 3.29 6.85 0.09
C ILE A 119 3.53 5.34 0.08
N GLU A 120 4.40 4.84 -0.79
CA GLU A 120 4.95 3.49 -0.62
C GLU A 120 6.13 3.56 0.37
N ALA A 121 5.90 3.11 1.62
CA ALA A 121 6.80 3.33 2.74
C ALA A 121 7.84 2.22 2.94
N ASP A 122 7.77 1.13 2.16
CA ASP A 122 8.71 0.02 2.20
C ASP A 122 8.77 -0.77 0.89
N GLY A 123 9.88 -1.47 0.63
CA GLY A 123 10.06 -2.37 -0.51
C GLY A 123 9.77 -3.83 -0.16
N ALA A 124 9.08 -4.59 -1.02
CA ALA A 124 8.75 -6.00 -0.82
C ALA A 124 9.28 -6.94 -1.90
N LYS A 125 10.08 -6.47 -2.85
CA LYS A 125 10.62 -7.26 -3.99
C LYS A 125 9.54 -8.09 -4.71
N GLN A 126 8.34 -7.54 -4.87
CA GLN A 126 7.17 -8.18 -5.49
C GLN A 126 6.64 -9.41 -4.75
N MET A 127 7.12 -9.72 -3.56
CA MET A 127 6.63 -10.84 -2.76
C MET A 127 5.25 -10.56 -2.18
N PRO A 128 4.43 -11.60 -1.96
CA PRO A 128 3.05 -11.43 -1.51
C PRO A 128 2.93 -10.93 -0.06
N CYS A 129 3.92 -11.21 0.77
CA CYS A 129 3.98 -10.75 2.14
C CYS A 129 5.40 -10.29 2.49
N LYS A 130 5.58 -9.64 3.65
CA LYS A 130 6.88 -9.10 4.06
C LYS A 130 6.97 -8.91 5.56
N LEU A 131 8.19 -9.09 6.09
CA LEU A 131 8.61 -8.55 7.38
C LEU A 131 9.52 -7.33 7.17
N PRO A 132 9.29 -6.22 7.90
CA PRO A 132 10.09 -5.02 7.79
C PRO A 132 11.50 -5.24 8.36
N ALA A 133 12.51 -4.64 7.75
CA ALA A 133 13.84 -4.53 8.36
C ALA A 133 13.82 -3.58 9.57
N GLU A 134 14.95 -3.47 10.29
CA GLU A 134 15.05 -2.61 11.46
C GLU A 134 14.68 -1.16 11.16
N HIS A 135 15.13 -0.62 10.03
CA HIS A 135 14.90 0.75 9.56
C HIS A 135 13.58 0.92 8.76
N GLU A 136 12.80 -0.13 8.59
CA GLU A 136 11.51 -0.11 7.88
C GLU A 136 10.34 -0.34 8.84
N PRO A 137 9.12 0.13 8.48
CA PRO A 137 8.83 1.04 7.38
C PRO A 137 9.31 2.47 7.67
N VAL A 138 9.55 3.26 6.60
CA VAL A 138 9.87 4.68 6.73
C VAL A 138 8.57 5.47 6.64
N LEU A 139 7.91 5.63 7.79
CA LEU A 139 6.69 6.41 7.92
C LEU A 139 7.03 7.87 8.17
N LEU A 140 6.41 8.79 7.44
CA LEU A 140 6.56 10.22 7.73
C LEU A 140 5.87 10.56 9.06
N PRO A 141 6.43 11.47 9.88
CA PRO A 141 5.78 11.90 11.12
C PRO A 141 4.36 12.44 10.91
N VAL A 142 4.11 13.06 9.76
CA VAL A 142 2.82 13.64 9.37
C VAL A 142 1.82 12.63 8.79
N SER A 143 2.22 11.37 8.58
CA SER A 143 1.28 10.31 8.15
C SER A 143 0.23 10.08 9.23
N ASP A 144 -1.04 10.09 8.85
CA ASP A 144 -2.19 9.86 9.72
C ASP A 144 -2.81 8.47 9.53
N ILE A 145 -2.60 7.85 8.35
CA ILE A 145 -3.13 6.54 8.00
C ILE A 145 -2.00 5.60 7.57
N VAL A 146 -2.06 4.36 8.04
CA VAL A 146 -1.21 3.25 7.57
C VAL A 146 -2.08 2.14 7.02
N ILE A 147 -1.81 1.70 5.80
CA ILE A 147 -2.47 0.58 5.15
C ILE A 147 -1.47 -0.55 4.96
N ALA A 148 -1.68 -1.65 5.68
CA ALA A 148 -0.93 -2.88 5.47
C ALA A 148 -1.50 -3.65 4.29
N VAL A 149 -0.66 -4.01 3.34
CA VAL A 149 -1.04 -4.78 2.15
C VAL A 149 -0.42 -6.16 2.21
N ALA A 150 -1.22 -7.20 1.96
CA ALA A 150 -0.75 -8.56 1.76
C ALA A 150 -1.52 -9.25 0.64
N GLY A 151 -0.81 -10.06 -0.16
CA GLY A 151 -1.42 -10.88 -1.19
C GLY A 151 -1.82 -12.24 -0.63
N LEU A 152 -3.08 -12.67 -0.84
CA LEU A 152 -3.53 -14.00 -0.45
C LEU A 152 -2.85 -15.13 -1.24
N ASP A 153 -2.18 -14.82 -2.33
CA ASP A 153 -1.30 -15.74 -3.05
C ASP A 153 -0.05 -16.17 -2.24
N ALA A 154 0.12 -15.66 -1.01
CA ALA A 154 1.09 -16.16 -0.03
C ALA A 154 0.68 -17.51 0.55
N LEU A 155 -0.63 -17.76 0.70
CA LEU A 155 -1.15 -18.93 1.39
C LEU A 155 -0.79 -20.23 0.66
N GLY A 156 -0.38 -21.23 1.42
CA GLY A 156 0.04 -22.54 0.91
C GLY A 156 1.46 -22.60 0.35
N LYS A 157 2.20 -21.49 0.31
CA LYS A 157 3.61 -21.45 -0.10
C LYS A 157 4.54 -21.71 1.09
N SER A 158 5.81 -22.01 0.80
CA SER A 158 6.87 -21.97 1.82
C SER A 158 7.04 -20.56 2.38
N LEU A 159 7.62 -20.42 3.58
CA LEU A 159 7.90 -19.10 4.16
C LEU A 159 8.79 -18.24 3.24
N GLU A 160 9.75 -18.87 2.59
CA GLU A 160 10.69 -18.20 1.68
C GLU A 160 9.99 -17.63 0.44
N GLU A 161 9.02 -18.35 -0.12
CA GLU A 161 8.25 -17.92 -1.29
C GLU A 161 7.13 -16.94 -0.94
N ALA A 162 6.62 -17.00 0.29
CA ALA A 162 5.49 -16.20 0.75
C ALA A 162 5.89 -14.84 1.29
N CYS A 163 7.01 -14.75 2.05
CA CYS A 163 7.30 -13.60 2.89
C CYS A 163 8.73 -13.09 2.70
N PHE A 164 8.88 -11.90 2.14
CA PHE A 164 10.17 -11.24 2.04
C PHE A 164 10.76 -11.00 3.42
N ARG A 165 12.02 -11.41 3.63
CA ARG A 165 12.74 -11.39 4.92
C ARG A 165 12.09 -12.27 5.99
N TRP A 166 11.51 -13.40 5.60
CA TRP A 166 10.92 -14.38 6.53
C TRP A 166 11.85 -14.77 7.67
N GLN A 167 13.18 -14.71 7.45
CA GLN A 167 14.20 -15.02 8.45
C GLN A 167 14.13 -14.12 9.70
N LEU A 168 13.58 -12.89 9.55
CA LEU A 168 13.37 -11.97 10.67
C LEU A 168 12.20 -12.37 11.56
N GLY A 169 11.35 -13.30 11.09
CA GLY A 169 10.12 -13.70 11.77
C GLY A 169 10.24 -14.88 12.73
N ARG A 170 11.41 -15.14 13.31
CA ARG A 170 11.59 -16.26 14.26
C ARG A 170 10.57 -16.21 15.40
N GLU A 171 10.28 -15.04 15.94
CA GLU A 171 9.30 -14.85 17.01
C GLU A 171 7.85 -14.97 16.52
N ILE A 172 7.60 -14.69 15.23
CA ILE A 172 6.26 -14.82 14.61
C ILE A 172 6.00 -16.25 14.17
N PHE A 173 6.99 -16.91 13.54
CA PHE A 173 6.81 -18.22 12.90
C PHE A 173 7.27 -19.39 13.78
N GLY A 174 7.96 -19.14 14.89
CA GLY A 174 8.58 -20.16 15.72
C GLY A 174 9.85 -20.76 15.05
N SER A 175 10.37 -21.84 15.68
CA SER A 175 11.62 -22.48 15.25
C SER A 175 11.47 -23.44 14.06
N SER A 176 10.26 -23.71 13.58
CA SER A 176 10.00 -24.69 12.51
C SER A 176 10.01 -24.03 11.14
N CYS A 177 11.17 -24.05 10.48
CA CYS A 177 11.36 -23.45 9.14
C CYS A 177 10.60 -24.16 8.00
N ASN A 178 10.05 -25.35 8.22
CA ASN A 178 9.44 -26.18 7.18
C ASN A 178 7.90 -26.07 7.09
N LEU A 179 7.29 -25.07 7.72
CA LEU A 179 5.85 -24.91 7.71
C LEU A 179 5.40 -24.06 6.52
N LEU A 180 4.31 -24.48 5.89
CA LEU A 180 3.61 -23.67 4.90
C LEU A 180 3.11 -22.36 5.53
N PHE A 181 3.07 -21.31 4.73
CA PHE A 181 2.50 -20.03 5.10
C PHE A 181 0.97 -20.16 5.10
N ASP A 182 0.37 -20.16 6.27
CA ASP A 182 -1.06 -20.33 6.51
C ASP A 182 -1.73 -19.00 6.91
N GLU A 183 -3.05 -19.03 7.09
CA GLU A 183 -3.87 -17.87 7.48
C GLU A 183 -3.45 -17.32 8.85
N ALA A 184 -3.09 -18.19 9.78
CA ALA A 184 -2.68 -17.77 11.12
C ALA A 184 -1.36 -16.97 11.09
N LYS A 185 -0.39 -17.43 10.29
CA LYS A 185 0.88 -16.71 10.08
C LYS A 185 0.66 -15.38 9.38
N LEU A 186 -0.22 -15.35 8.37
CA LEU A 186 -0.57 -14.12 7.68
C LEU A 186 -1.14 -13.08 8.65
N VAL A 187 -2.09 -13.49 9.50
CA VAL A 187 -2.69 -12.63 10.53
C VAL A 187 -1.64 -12.13 11.53
N GLN A 188 -0.74 -13.01 11.98
CA GLN A 188 0.36 -12.63 12.86
C GLN A 188 1.28 -11.59 12.22
N VAL A 189 1.68 -11.78 10.95
CA VAL A 189 2.51 -10.80 10.22
C VAL A 189 1.80 -9.45 10.10
N LEU A 190 0.50 -9.46 9.81
CA LEU A 190 -0.27 -8.22 9.63
C LEU A 190 -0.45 -7.43 10.92
N LEU A 191 -0.66 -8.10 12.05
CA LEU A 191 -0.97 -7.45 13.34
C LEU A 191 0.23 -7.29 14.29
N SER A 192 1.37 -7.91 13.98
CA SER A 192 2.56 -7.85 14.86
C SER A 192 3.29 -6.52 14.73
N GLU A 193 3.79 -6.02 15.87
CA GLU A 193 4.77 -4.91 15.91
C GLU A 193 6.13 -5.27 15.26
N GLN A 194 6.38 -6.53 15.00
CA GLN A 194 7.53 -6.99 14.19
C GLN A 194 7.15 -7.21 12.72
N GLY A 195 5.89 -7.05 12.38
CA GLY A 195 5.32 -7.19 11.05
C GLY A 195 4.79 -5.87 10.51
N SER A 196 3.61 -5.93 9.90
CA SER A 196 3.02 -4.75 9.22
C SER A 196 2.48 -3.69 10.18
N HIS A 197 2.29 -4.00 11.47
CA HIS A 197 1.88 -3.03 12.50
C HIS A 197 3.06 -2.26 13.10
N LYS A 198 4.29 -2.54 12.67
CA LYS A 198 5.51 -1.87 13.17
C LYS A 198 5.44 -0.36 12.94
N ALA A 199 5.72 0.39 14.01
CA ALA A 199 5.76 1.86 14.02
C ALA A 199 4.44 2.56 13.65
N VAL A 200 3.30 1.86 13.67
CA VAL A 200 1.99 2.46 13.40
C VAL A 200 1.66 3.53 14.44
N GLY A 201 1.90 3.26 15.72
CA GLY A 201 1.65 4.21 16.81
C GLY A 201 0.17 4.61 16.89
N ALA A 202 -0.10 5.91 16.96
CA ALA A 202 -1.46 6.46 17.08
C ALA A 202 -2.17 6.67 15.72
N ARG A 203 -1.57 6.22 14.60
CA ARG A 203 -2.16 6.36 13.27
C ARG A 203 -3.33 5.40 13.08
N ASP A 204 -4.29 5.79 12.26
CA ASP A 204 -5.33 4.87 11.82
C ASP A 204 -4.74 3.73 10.99
N PHE A 205 -5.06 2.48 11.36
CA PHE A 205 -4.52 1.29 10.73
C PHE A 205 -5.60 0.53 9.98
N TYR A 206 -5.31 0.21 8.71
CA TYR A 206 -6.17 -0.53 7.81
C TYR A 206 -5.41 -1.67 7.15
N ILE A 207 -6.13 -2.69 6.69
CA ILE A 207 -5.57 -3.84 5.99
C ILE A 207 -6.25 -4.01 4.62
N ALA A 208 -5.43 -4.16 3.58
CA ALA A 208 -5.87 -4.59 2.26
C ALA A 208 -5.38 -6.02 1.99
N LEU A 209 -6.29 -6.98 2.02
CA LEU A 209 -6.06 -8.34 1.56
C LEU A 209 -6.25 -8.36 0.04
N ASN A 210 -5.15 -8.35 -0.69
CA ASN A 210 -5.11 -8.28 -2.15
C ASN A 210 -5.04 -9.68 -2.78
N LYS A 211 -5.32 -9.77 -4.09
CA LYS A 211 -5.31 -11.02 -4.85
C LYS A 211 -6.24 -12.10 -4.27
N CYS A 212 -7.40 -11.69 -3.77
CA CYS A 212 -8.40 -12.61 -3.23
C CYS A 212 -8.93 -13.60 -4.28
N ASP A 213 -8.73 -13.32 -5.57
CA ASP A 213 -9.05 -14.22 -6.69
C ASP A 213 -8.10 -15.41 -6.82
N THR A 214 -6.97 -15.43 -6.13
CA THR A 214 -6.01 -16.55 -6.12
C THR A 214 -6.37 -17.67 -5.15
N VAL A 215 -7.36 -17.45 -4.28
CA VAL A 215 -7.85 -18.43 -3.30
C VAL A 215 -9.36 -18.60 -3.39
N ALA A 216 -9.91 -19.63 -2.76
CA ALA A 216 -11.36 -19.76 -2.62
C ALA A 216 -11.92 -18.59 -1.80
N ALA A 217 -13.11 -18.08 -2.14
CA ALA A 217 -13.71 -16.94 -1.45
C ALA A 217 -13.84 -17.19 0.06
N ALA A 218 -14.17 -18.41 0.48
CA ALA A 218 -14.25 -18.79 1.89
C ALA A 218 -12.93 -18.56 2.65
N VAL A 219 -11.77 -18.76 2.01
CA VAL A 219 -10.45 -18.51 2.62
C VAL A 219 -10.24 -17.01 2.85
N ALA A 220 -10.57 -16.16 1.88
CA ALA A 220 -10.47 -14.72 2.02
C ALA A 220 -11.36 -14.19 3.16
N TRP A 221 -12.60 -14.69 3.24
CA TRP A 221 -13.52 -14.36 4.34
C TRP A 221 -13.00 -14.86 5.68
N HIS A 222 -12.47 -16.10 5.74
CA HIS A 222 -11.90 -16.64 6.97
C HIS A 222 -10.72 -15.80 7.50
N VAL A 223 -9.80 -15.37 6.63
CA VAL A 223 -8.71 -14.46 7.04
C VAL A 223 -9.27 -13.15 7.61
N ARG A 224 -10.29 -12.59 6.99
CA ARG A 224 -10.95 -11.37 7.48
C ARG A 224 -11.58 -11.58 8.88
N GLU A 225 -12.23 -12.73 9.09
CA GLU A 225 -12.79 -13.09 10.40
C GLU A 225 -11.70 -13.30 11.47
N LEU A 226 -10.56 -13.91 11.11
CA LEU A 226 -9.42 -14.06 12.00
C LEU A 226 -8.82 -12.73 12.42
N LEU A 227 -8.74 -11.74 11.52
CA LEU A 227 -8.30 -10.37 11.82
C LEU A 227 -9.31 -9.69 12.76
N ALA A 228 -10.60 -9.82 12.49
CA ALA A 228 -11.65 -9.25 13.33
C ALA A 228 -11.67 -9.86 14.74
N ALA A 229 -11.45 -11.18 14.87
CA ALA A 229 -11.33 -11.88 16.14
C ALA A 229 -10.12 -11.42 16.98
N ARG A 230 -9.12 -10.77 16.35
CA ARG A 230 -7.97 -10.15 17.00
C ARG A 230 -8.17 -8.65 17.28
N GLY A 231 -9.39 -8.14 17.13
CA GLY A 231 -9.78 -6.78 17.50
C GLY A 231 -9.74 -5.73 16.39
N LEU A 232 -9.42 -6.10 15.15
CA LEU A 232 -9.49 -5.15 14.04
C LEU A 232 -10.94 -5.05 13.53
N ALA A 233 -11.49 -3.82 13.49
CA ALA A 233 -12.85 -3.60 13.00
C ALA A 233 -13.01 -4.02 11.52
N LEU A 234 -14.15 -4.60 11.17
CA LEU A 234 -14.39 -5.16 9.83
C LEU A 234 -14.34 -4.12 8.72
N ASP A 235 -14.71 -2.89 8.98
CA ASP A 235 -14.62 -1.74 8.07
C ASP A 235 -13.19 -1.25 7.85
N ARG A 236 -12.23 -1.77 8.61
CA ARG A 236 -10.80 -1.53 8.41
C ARG A 236 -10.12 -2.59 7.55
N ILE A 237 -10.87 -3.61 7.07
CA ILE A 237 -10.34 -4.73 6.30
C ILE A 237 -10.98 -4.76 4.92
N TRP A 238 -10.18 -4.56 3.88
CA TRP A 238 -10.62 -4.60 2.49
C TRP A 238 -10.18 -5.89 1.81
N LEU A 239 -11.16 -6.64 1.26
CA LEU A 239 -10.93 -7.80 0.38
C LEU A 239 -10.90 -7.30 -1.06
N ARG A 240 -9.77 -7.45 -1.74
CA ARG A 240 -9.58 -6.94 -3.09
C ARG A 240 -9.22 -8.05 -4.07
N SER A 241 -9.87 -8.02 -5.22
CA SER A 241 -9.65 -8.94 -6.34
C SER A 241 -9.62 -8.19 -7.66
N TRP A 242 -8.84 -8.69 -8.64
CA TRP A 242 -8.86 -8.20 -10.00
C TRP A 242 -10.00 -8.76 -10.83
N GLN A 243 -10.42 -10.01 -10.57
CA GLN A 243 -11.29 -10.79 -11.44
C GLN A 243 -12.67 -11.12 -10.84
N ARG A 244 -12.83 -11.02 -9.52
CA ARG A 244 -14.07 -11.39 -8.82
C ARG A 244 -14.60 -10.21 -8.01
N LYS A 245 -15.95 -10.04 -8.06
CA LYS A 245 -16.66 -9.26 -7.05
C LYS A 245 -16.92 -10.19 -5.86
N PHE A 246 -16.56 -9.78 -4.66
CA PHE A 246 -16.87 -10.46 -3.41
C PHE A 246 -18.17 -9.93 -2.82
#